data_c0106c115318365638e25efba5b87042
#
_entry.id   c0106c115318365638e25efba5b87042
#
_cell.length_a   1.000
_cell.length_b   1.000
_cell.length_c   1.000
_cell.angle_alpha   90.00
_cell.angle_beta   90.00
_cell.angle_gamma   90.00
#
_symmetry.space_group_name_H-M   'P 1'
#
loop_
_entity.id
_entity.type
_entity.pdbx_description
1 polymer ?
#
loop_
_entity_poly.entity_id
_entity_poly.type
_entity_poly.pdbx_seq_one_letter_code
_entity_poly.pdbx_strand_id
1 'polypeptide(L)'
;MKPTRFILPTITVLALLTGCSTSSDTNTGTDVVEAVTDFNEDDVMFAQMMIPHHEQAIEMSDIALDPTVGASEVVKSLATRIKGAQDPEINTMKGFLTSWKMSLTMDSSMDHGDMMSGMLSADELTELSTLRGTEFDRAWMSGMIKHHEGAIEMAEVVLADGRNAE
;
A
#
# COMPACT_ATOMS: atom_id res chain seq x y z
N MET A 1 25.07 44.70 28.56
CA MET A 1 24.07 43.89 27.84
C MET A 1 22.72 44.55 27.96
N LYS A 2 22.18 45.13 26.88
CA LYS A 2 20.92 45.87 26.88
C LYS A 2 19.80 45.00 26.29
N PRO A 3 18.61 44.92 26.89
CA PRO A 3 17.50 44.18 26.30
C PRO A 3 16.78 45.04 25.25
N THR A 4 16.61 44.48 24.06
CA THR A 4 15.84 45.08 22.95
C THR A 4 14.36 44.74 23.12
N ARG A 5 13.53 45.77 23.28
CA ARG A 5 12.07 45.68 23.35
C ARG A 5 11.50 45.65 21.92
N PHE A 6 10.78 44.60 21.56
CA PHE A 6 9.94 44.59 20.36
C PHE A 6 8.56 45.15 20.68
N ILE A 7 8.17 46.16 19.92
CA ILE A 7 6.85 46.80 19.96
C ILE A 7 5.98 46.13 18.89
N LEU A 8 4.84 45.58 19.30
CA LEU A 8 3.79 45.09 18.40
C LEU A 8 2.89 46.26 17.97
N PRO A 9 2.53 46.39 16.69
CA PRO A 9 1.47 47.31 16.27
C PRO A 9 0.10 46.66 16.38
N THR A 10 -0.80 47.29 17.09
CA THR A 10 -2.22 46.95 17.20
C THR A 10 -2.93 47.44 15.93
N ILE A 11 -3.53 46.52 15.17
CA ILE A 11 -4.38 46.85 14.02
C ILE A 11 -5.83 46.85 14.47
N THR A 12 -6.42 48.03 14.48
CA THR A 12 -7.85 48.25 14.74
C THR A 12 -8.63 48.04 13.44
N VAL A 13 -9.51 47.05 13.39
CA VAL A 13 -10.45 46.84 12.27
C VAL A 13 -11.76 47.54 12.55
N LEU A 14 -12.07 48.53 11.73
CA LEU A 14 -13.35 49.28 11.72
C LEU A 14 -14.38 48.56 10.89
N ALA A 15 -15.47 48.11 11.52
CA ALA A 15 -16.62 47.51 10.84
C ALA A 15 -17.53 48.59 10.26
N LEU A 16 -17.80 48.55 8.97
CA LEU A 16 -18.83 49.33 8.31
C LEU A 16 -19.98 48.40 7.83
N LEU A 17 -21.10 48.50 8.47
CA LEU A 17 -22.41 47.95 8.06
C LEU A 17 -23.13 48.94 7.17
N THR A 18 -23.45 48.56 5.94
CA THR A 18 -24.54 49.13 5.09
C THR A 18 -24.80 48.10 4.00
N GLY A 19 -25.96 47.58 3.81
CA GLY A 19 -27.24 48.04 3.48
C GLY A 19 -27.87 47.02 2.52
N CYS A 20 -29.08 46.55 2.79
CA CYS A 20 -29.90 45.64 1.98
C CYS A 20 -30.09 46.10 0.54
N SER A 21 -30.04 45.13 -0.39
CA SER A 21 -30.86 45.20 -1.60
C SER A 21 -31.21 43.78 -2.06
N THR A 22 -32.51 43.54 -2.12
CA THR A 22 -33.16 42.32 -2.59
C THR A 22 -33.03 42.20 -4.10
N SER A 23 -32.50 41.03 -4.56
CA SER A 23 -32.84 40.50 -5.88
C SER A 23 -32.79 38.98 -5.80
N SER A 24 -33.96 38.38 -6.00
CA SER A 24 -34.17 36.95 -6.11
C SER A 24 -33.58 36.45 -7.43
N ASP A 25 -32.54 35.64 -7.36
CA ASP A 25 -32.23 34.68 -8.41
C ASP A 25 -31.82 33.38 -7.74
N THR A 26 -32.75 32.43 -7.78
CA THR A 26 -32.59 31.04 -7.39
C THR A 26 -31.67 30.36 -8.38
N ASN A 27 -30.39 30.31 -8.09
CA ASN A 27 -29.53 29.30 -8.66
C ASN A 27 -28.97 28.46 -7.51
N THR A 28 -29.66 27.36 -7.21
CA THR A 28 -29.19 26.34 -6.29
C THR A 28 -28.12 25.52 -7.01
N GLY A 29 -26.95 26.10 -7.22
CA GLY A 29 -25.75 25.39 -7.45
C GLY A 29 -25.30 24.84 -6.09
N THR A 30 -25.62 23.61 -5.82
CA THR A 30 -24.91 22.82 -4.79
C THR A 30 -23.49 22.70 -5.29
N ASP A 31 -22.60 23.59 -4.88
CA ASP A 31 -21.18 23.35 -4.90
C ASP A 31 -20.95 22.17 -3.96
N VAL A 32 -21.00 20.96 -4.51
CA VAL A 32 -20.48 19.79 -3.86
C VAL A 32 -18.98 20.05 -3.80
N VAL A 33 -18.51 20.56 -2.66
CA VAL A 33 -17.08 20.54 -2.36
C VAL A 33 -16.75 19.07 -2.26
N GLU A 34 -16.25 18.52 -3.37
CA GLU A 34 -15.70 17.17 -3.40
C GLU A 34 -14.62 17.15 -2.32
N ALA A 35 -14.85 16.37 -1.28
CA ALA A 35 -13.86 16.22 -0.22
C ALA A 35 -12.60 15.71 -0.91
N VAL A 36 -11.54 16.51 -0.89
CA VAL A 36 -10.22 16.06 -1.38
C VAL A 36 -9.84 14.88 -0.49
N THR A 37 -9.98 13.68 -1.01
CA THR A 37 -9.51 12.48 -0.34
C THR A 37 -8.00 12.39 -0.54
N ASP A 38 -7.28 12.07 0.53
CA ASP A 38 -5.82 11.89 0.49
C ASP A 38 -5.42 10.58 -0.24
N PHE A 39 -6.33 9.94 -0.96
CA PHE A 39 -6.15 8.71 -1.72
C PHE A 39 -7.05 8.69 -2.96
N ASN A 40 -6.74 7.82 -3.93
CA ASN A 40 -7.54 7.56 -5.13
C ASN A 40 -7.75 6.04 -5.36
N GLU A 41 -8.32 5.68 -6.51
CA GLU A 41 -8.57 4.27 -6.86
C GLU A 41 -7.27 3.47 -7.02
N ASP A 42 -6.20 4.09 -7.52
CA ASP A 42 -4.90 3.43 -7.70
C ASP A 42 -4.26 3.07 -6.37
N ASP A 43 -4.38 3.92 -5.34
CA ASP A 43 -3.93 3.62 -3.98
C ASP A 43 -4.69 2.44 -3.38
N VAL A 44 -6.02 2.42 -3.58
CA VAL A 44 -6.88 1.32 -3.10
C VAL A 44 -6.52 0.01 -3.79
N MET A 45 -6.41 0.04 -5.12
CA MET A 45 -6.06 -1.13 -5.92
C MET A 45 -4.69 -1.67 -5.57
N PHE A 46 -3.70 -0.79 -5.42
CA PHE A 46 -2.36 -1.17 -4.98
C PHE A 46 -2.40 -1.92 -3.64
N ALA A 47 -3.05 -1.36 -2.62
CA ALA A 47 -3.13 -2.00 -1.31
C ALA A 47 -3.85 -3.36 -1.37
N GLN A 48 -4.95 -3.45 -2.14
CA GLN A 48 -5.72 -4.69 -2.31
C GLN A 48 -4.94 -5.79 -3.05
N MET A 49 -4.04 -5.43 -3.97
CA MET A 49 -3.18 -6.37 -4.68
C MET A 49 -1.93 -6.73 -3.90
N MET A 50 -1.29 -5.76 -3.26
CA MET A 50 -0.04 -5.96 -2.56
C MET A 50 -0.20 -6.78 -1.26
N ILE A 51 -1.37 -6.73 -0.62
CA ILE A 51 -1.66 -7.57 0.55
C ILE A 51 -1.52 -9.06 0.22
N PRO A 52 -2.29 -9.66 -0.74
CA PRO A 52 -2.15 -11.08 -1.07
C PRO A 52 -0.79 -11.39 -1.69
N HIS A 53 -0.15 -10.45 -2.37
CA HIS A 53 1.20 -10.60 -2.87
C HIS A 53 2.19 -10.80 -1.71
N HIS A 54 2.16 -9.99 -0.68
CA HIS A 54 2.98 -10.14 0.53
C HIS A 54 2.63 -11.42 1.31
N GLU A 55 1.35 -11.76 1.41
CA GLU A 55 0.91 -13.00 2.05
C GLU A 55 1.53 -14.23 1.38
N GLN A 56 1.69 -14.23 0.04
CA GLN A 56 2.39 -15.32 -0.66
C GLN A 56 3.90 -15.35 -0.35
N ALA A 57 4.57 -14.22 -0.25
CA ALA A 57 5.99 -14.21 0.15
C ALA A 57 6.19 -14.77 1.57
N ILE A 58 5.23 -14.52 2.47
CA ILE A 58 5.24 -15.11 3.81
C ILE A 58 5.04 -16.63 3.71
N GLU A 59 4.10 -17.12 2.90
CA GLU A 59 3.90 -18.54 2.64
C GLU A 59 5.17 -19.22 2.10
N MET A 60 5.79 -18.63 1.08
CA MET A 60 7.09 -19.11 0.55
C MET A 60 8.18 -19.13 1.63
N SER A 61 8.19 -18.12 2.51
CA SER A 61 9.13 -18.03 3.61
C SER A 61 8.88 -19.11 4.66
N ASP A 62 7.62 -19.42 4.96
CA ASP A 62 7.25 -20.48 5.89
C ASP A 62 7.67 -21.86 5.36
N ILE A 63 7.54 -22.12 4.05
CA ILE A 63 8.08 -23.32 3.40
C ILE A 63 9.60 -23.40 3.59
N ALA A 64 10.33 -22.29 3.39
CA ALA A 64 11.77 -22.25 3.54
C ALA A 64 12.25 -22.50 4.99
N LEU A 65 11.41 -22.13 5.97
CA LEU A 65 11.69 -22.30 7.38
C LEU A 65 11.28 -23.68 7.92
N ASP A 66 10.55 -24.47 7.14
CA ASP A 66 10.22 -25.85 7.50
C ASP A 66 11.51 -26.69 7.53
N PRO A 67 11.83 -27.32 8.69
CA PRO A 67 13.06 -28.09 8.81
C PRO A 67 13.12 -29.31 7.88
N THR A 68 11.98 -29.81 7.40
CA THR A 68 11.91 -30.96 6.49
C THR A 68 12.39 -30.63 5.07
N VAL A 69 12.35 -29.36 4.69
CA VAL A 69 12.82 -28.89 3.38
C VAL A 69 14.35 -28.91 3.28
N GLY A 70 15.04 -28.69 4.39
CA GLY A 70 16.50 -28.69 4.42
C GLY A 70 17.12 -27.52 3.68
N ALA A 71 16.44 -26.35 3.69
CA ALA A 71 16.96 -25.10 3.12
C ALA A 71 18.28 -24.70 3.80
N SER A 72 19.16 -24.04 3.04
CA SER A 72 20.41 -23.50 3.57
C SER A 72 20.15 -22.37 4.59
N GLU A 73 21.13 -22.13 5.46
CA GLU A 73 21.06 -21.04 6.44
C GLU A 73 20.94 -19.66 5.77
N VAL A 74 21.45 -19.51 4.55
CA VAL A 74 21.30 -18.28 3.76
C VAL A 74 19.83 -18.06 3.40
N VAL A 75 19.15 -19.08 2.86
CA VAL A 75 17.73 -19.00 2.48
C VAL A 75 16.87 -18.82 3.71
N LYS A 76 17.10 -19.54 4.80
CA LYS A 76 16.38 -19.36 6.07
C LYS A 76 16.52 -17.94 6.63
N SER A 77 17.74 -17.37 6.56
CA SER A 77 17.98 -15.99 6.99
C SER A 77 17.22 -14.98 6.13
N LEU A 78 17.19 -15.18 4.80
CA LEU A 78 16.42 -14.34 3.89
C LEU A 78 14.91 -14.45 4.18
N ALA A 79 14.38 -15.67 4.28
CA ALA A 79 12.98 -15.95 4.59
C ALA A 79 12.54 -15.28 5.91
N THR A 80 13.35 -15.38 6.96
CA THR A 80 13.09 -14.74 8.24
C THR A 80 13.00 -13.21 8.11
N ARG A 81 13.90 -12.60 7.34
CA ARG A 81 13.93 -11.15 7.13
C ARG A 81 12.75 -10.68 6.29
N ILE A 82 12.42 -11.42 5.20
CA ILE A 82 11.28 -11.11 4.33
C ILE A 82 10.00 -11.14 5.15
N LYS A 83 9.77 -12.21 5.90
CA LYS A 83 8.61 -12.34 6.77
C LYS A 83 8.52 -11.20 7.78
N GLY A 84 9.63 -10.88 8.45
CA GLY A 84 9.67 -9.79 9.45
C GLY A 84 9.47 -8.39 8.86
N ALA A 85 9.76 -8.19 7.57
CA ALA A 85 9.50 -6.92 6.88
C ALA A 85 8.04 -6.83 6.38
N GLN A 86 7.54 -7.90 5.77
CA GLN A 86 6.25 -7.86 5.07
C GLN A 86 5.03 -7.98 6.00
N ASP A 87 5.13 -8.67 7.14
CA ASP A 87 4.05 -8.74 8.14
C ASP A 87 3.56 -7.34 8.59
N PRO A 88 4.43 -6.39 9.01
CA PRO A 88 4.00 -5.04 9.36
C PRO A 88 3.48 -4.23 8.14
N GLU A 89 4.00 -4.46 6.94
CA GLU A 89 3.55 -3.78 5.72
C GLU A 89 2.12 -4.20 5.35
N ILE A 90 1.78 -5.48 5.45
CA ILE A 90 0.40 -5.97 5.32
C ILE A 90 -0.53 -5.25 6.30
N ASN A 91 -0.12 -5.12 7.57
CA ASN A 91 -0.95 -4.44 8.57
C ASN A 91 -1.12 -2.95 8.26
N THR A 92 -0.10 -2.29 7.73
CA THR A 92 -0.17 -0.89 7.29
C THR A 92 -1.17 -0.73 6.15
N MET A 93 -1.09 -1.55 5.10
CA MET A 93 -2.02 -1.52 3.98
C MET A 93 -3.46 -1.84 4.39
N LYS A 94 -3.67 -2.82 5.27
CA LYS A 94 -4.98 -3.10 5.87
C LYS A 94 -5.50 -1.91 6.69
N GLY A 95 -4.61 -1.17 7.35
CA GLY A 95 -4.91 0.06 8.06
C GLY A 95 -5.38 1.17 7.12
N PHE A 96 -4.71 1.39 6.00
CA PHE A 96 -5.13 2.35 4.98
C PHE A 96 -6.52 2.01 4.43
N LEU A 97 -6.74 0.81 3.93
CA LEU A 97 -8.04 0.39 3.39
C LEU A 97 -9.17 0.57 4.42
N THR A 98 -8.90 0.26 5.70
CA THR A 98 -9.87 0.44 6.78
C THR A 98 -10.17 1.92 7.02
N SER A 99 -9.15 2.78 7.05
CA SER A 99 -9.30 4.23 7.24
C SER A 99 -10.07 4.87 6.08
N TRP A 100 -9.85 4.38 4.88
CA TRP A 100 -10.54 4.79 3.66
C TRP A 100 -11.94 4.21 3.50
N LYS A 101 -12.34 3.28 4.40
CA LYS A 101 -13.62 2.54 4.36
C LYS A 101 -13.77 1.70 3.08
N MET A 102 -12.65 1.21 2.58
CA MET A 102 -12.58 0.35 1.41
C MET A 102 -12.52 -1.12 1.81
N SER A 103 -12.92 -2.02 0.91
CA SER A 103 -12.79 -3.46 1.09
C SER A 103 -11.31 -3.86 1.22
N LEU A 104 -11.02 -4.87 2.05
CA LEU A 104 -9.67 -5.44 2.15
C LEU A 104 -9.31 -6.34 0.94
N THR A 105 -10.30 -6.73 0.16
CA THR A 105 -10.14 -7.61 -1.01
C THR A 105 -10.74 -6.94 -2.24
N MET A 106 -10.17 -7.21 -3.39
CA MET A 106 -10.74 -6.83 -4.68
C MET A 106 -12.06 -7.57 -4.94
N ASP A 107 -12.87 -6.99 -5.84
CA ASP A 107 -14.08 -7.66 -6.31
C ASP A 107 -13.70 -8.89 -7.14
N SER A 108 -14.15 -10.07 -6.70
CA SER A 108 -13.86 -11.35 -7.35
C SER A 108 -14.49 -11.50 -8.76
N SER A 109 -15.29 -10.53 -9.19
CA SER A 109 -15.88 -10.53 -10.53
C SER A 109 -14.93 -10.05 -11.63
N MET A 110 -13.79 -9.44 -11.25
CA MET A 110 -12.74 -9.01 -12.18
C MET A 110 -11.65 -10.08 -12.26
N ASP A 111 -11.16 -10.35 -13.47
CA ASP A 111 -9.96 -11.19 -13.64
C ASP A 111 -8.72 -10.35 -13.36
N HIS A 112 -8.10 -10.60 -12.23
CA HIS A 112 -6.91 -9.87 -11.77
C HIS A 112 -5.61 -10.65 -12.01
N GLY A 113 -5.67 -11.80 -12.71
CA GLY A 113 -4.52 -12.68 -12.91
C GLY A 113 -3.31 -11.99 -13.54
N ASP A 114 -3.55 -11.13 -14.52
CA ASP A 114 -2.49 -10.38 -15.20
C ASP A 114 -1.95 -9.19 -14.37
N MET A 115 -2.68 -8.77 -13.32
CA MET A 115 -2.32 -7.61 -12.49
C MET A 115 -1.43 -7.99 -11.31
N MET A 116 -1.32 -9.28 -10.98
CA MET A 116 -0.51 -9.79 -9.86
C MET A 116 0.80 -10.39 -10.39
N SER A 117 1.59 -9.55 -11.05
CA SER A 117 2.88 -9.94 -11.64
C SER A 117 3.80 -10.62 -10.62
N GLY A 118 4.53 -11.62 -11.06
CA GLY A 118 5.57 -12.26 -10.27
C GLY A 118 5.11 -13.32 -9.28
N MET A 119 3.82 -13.44 -8.97
CA MET A 119 3.32 -14.48 -8.06
C MET A 119 3.51 -15.89 -8.64
N LEU A 120 3.70 -16.84 -7.74
CA LEU A 120 3.67 -18.26 -8.06
C LEU A 120 2.22 -18.73 -8.12
N SER A 121 1.92 -19.58 -9.09
CA SER A 121 0.66 -20.33 -9.12
C SER A 121 0.58 -21.35 -7.96
N ALA A 122 -0.61 -21.84 -7.68
CA ALA A 122 -0.82 -22.89 -6.67
C ALA A 122 -0.01 -24.17 -6.98
N ASP A 123 0.15 -24.51 -8.26
CA ASP A 123 0.94 -25.66 -8.69
C ASP A 123 2.44 -25.42 -8.44
N GLU A 124 2.95 -24.22 -8.76
CA GLU A 124 4.35 -23.85 -8.50
C GLU A 124 4.68 -23.81 -7.00
N LEU A 125 3.77 -23.33 -6.15
CA LEU A 125 3.92 -23.38 -4.69
C LEU A 125 3.94 -24.82 -4.18
N THR A 126 3.06 -25.66 -4.72
CA THR A 126 3.02 -27.10 -4.41
C THR A 126 4.32 -27.77 -4.81
N GLU A 127 4.81 -27.54 -6.03
CA GLU A 127 6.09 -28.05 -6.50
C GLU A 127 7.24 -27.59 -5.59
N LEU A 128 7.30 -26.28 -5.28
CA LEU A 128 8.32 -25.72 -4.39
C LEU A 128 8.35 -26.45 -3.04
N SER A 129 7.21 -26.77 -2.46
CA SER A 129 7.09 -27.47 -1.18
C SER A 129 7.62 -28.92 -1.22
N THR A 130 7.72 -29.52 -2.41
CA THR A 130 8.26 -30.88 -2.59
C THR A 130 9.77 -30.94 -2.75
N LEU A 131 10.40 -29.83 -3.13
CA LEU A 131 11.84 -29.73 -3.33
C LEU A 131 12.61 -29.78 -2.00
N ARG A 132 13.88 -30.15 -2.06
CA ARG A 132 14.74 -30.27 -0.87
C ARG A 132 16.16 -29.76 -1.11
N GLY A 133 16.78 -29.24 -0.05
CA GLY A 133 18.19 -28.83 -0.06
C GLY A 133 18.50 -27.82 -1.16
N THR A 134 19.56 -28.07 -1.93
CA THR A 134 20.05 -27.14 -2.96
C THR A 134 19.06 -26.91 -4.09
N GLU A 135 18.22 -27.89 -4.44
CA GLU A 135 17.18 -27.72 -5.46
C GLU A 135 16.10 -26.78 -4.96
N PHE A 136 15.68 -26.95 -3.72
CA PHE A 136 14.77 -26.02 -3.05
C PHE A 136 15.35 -24.59 -3.02
N ASP A 137 16.59 -24.43 -2.57
CA ASP A 137 17.24 -23.12 -2.46
C ASP A 137 17.22 -22.36 -3.79
N ARG A 138 17.52 -23.03 -4.88
CA ARG A 138 17.52 -22.43 -6.22
C ARG A 138 16.12 -22.01 -6.66
N ALA A 139 15.14 -22.90 -6.52
CA ALA A 139 13.77 -22.65 -6.90
C ALA A 139 13.17 -21.50 -6.07
N TRP A 140 13.38 -21.54 -4.75
CA TRP A 140 12.92 -20.52 -3.83
C TRP A 140 13.52 -19.13 -4.14
N MET A 141 14.84 -19.04 -4.34
CA MET A 141 15.51 -17.79 -4.68
C MET A 141 15.02 -17.25 -6.03
N SER A 142 14.89 -18.09 -7.05
CA SER A 142 14.38 -17.68 -8.36
C SER A 142 12.95 -17.21 -8.29
N GLY A 143 12.08 -17.93 -7.58
CA GLY A 143 10.69 -17.56 -7.35
C GLY A 143 10.59 -16.25 -6.59
N MET A 144 11.36 -16.06 -5.52
CA MET A 144 11.33 -14.85 -4.69
C MET A 144 11.87 -13.62 -5.44
N ILE A 145 12.85 -13.78 -6.33
CA ILE A 145 13.32 -12.69 -7.20
C ILE A 145 12.20 -12.25 -8.13
N LYS A 146 11.58 -13.19 -8.87
CA LYS A 146 10.47 -12.90 -9.76
C LYS A 146 9.29 -12.24 -9.03
N HIS A 147 9.00 -12.72 -7.82
CA HIS A 147 7.97 -12.19 -6.96
C HIS A 147 8.24 -10.72 -6.58
N HIS A 148 9.46 -10.38 -6.18
CA HIS A 148 9.82 -8.99 -5.85
C HIS A 148 9.89 -8.08 -7.09
N GLU A 149 10.28 -8.59 -8.25
CA GLU A 149 10.20 -7.85 -9.51
C GLU A 149 8.76 -7.45 -9.82
N GLY A 150 7.79 -8.37 -9.64
CA GLY A 150 6.37 -8.05 -9.79
C GLY A 150 5.86 -7.01 -8.77
N ALA A 151 6.33 -7.06 -7.51
CA ALA A 151 6.01 -6.05 -6.52
C ALA A 151 6.52 -4.65 -6.93
N ILE A 152 7.71 -4.57 -7.53
CA ILE A 152 8.28 -3.32 -8.03
C ILE A 152 7.42 -2.76 -9.16
N GLU A 153 6.97 -3.59 -10.11
CA GLU A 153 6.08 -3.18 -11.20
C GLU A 153 4.77 -2.59 -10.66
N MET A 154 4.14 -3.23 -9.67
CA MET A 154 2.94 -2.69 -9.02
C MET A 154 3.21 -1.37 -8.28
N ALA A 155 4.36 -1.26 -7.61
CA ALA A 155 4.75 -0.05 -6.90
C ALA A 155 5.02 1.13 -7.87
N GLU A 156 5.60 0.88 -9.04
CA GLU A 156 5.83 1.91 -10.06
C GLU A 156 4.51 2.53 -10.55
N VAL A 157 3.45 1.72 -10.68
CA VAL A 157 2.13 2.21 -11.08
C VAL A 157 1.56 3.16 -10.02
N VAL A 158 1.52 2.76 -8.74
CA VAL A 158 0.97 3.61 -7.69
C VAL A 158 1.82 4.86 -7.45
N LEU A 159 3.13 4.80 -7.63
CA LEU A 159 4.00 5.98 -7.54
C LEU A 159 3.74 6.99 -8.66
N ALA A 160 3.27 6.54 -9.83
CA ALA A 160 2.94 7.42 -10.95
C ALA A 160 1.53 8.01 -10.83
N ASP A 161 0.55 7.21 -10.42
CA ASP A 161 -0.87 7.50 -10.57
C ASP A 161 -1.60 7.62 -9.21
N GLY A 162 -1.03 7.11 -8.12
CA GLY A 162 -1.57 7.20 -6.77
C GLY A 162 -1.50 8.62 -6.19
N ARG A 163 -2.24 8.84 -5.13
CA ARG A 163 -2.37 10.14 -4.46
C ARG A 163 -1.87 10.13 -3.02
N ASN A 164 -1.91 8.97 -2.38
CA ASN A 164 -1.45 8.84 -1.02
C ASN A 164 0.07 8.97 -0.95
N ALA A 165 0.56 9.82 -0.04
CA ALA A 165 2.00 10.13 0.09
C ALA A 165 2.72 9.25 1.13
N GLU A 166 1.99 8.36 1.80
CA GLU A 166 2.50 7.42 2.82
C GLU A 166 2.69 6.04 2.20
#